data_81ee4c4d055f8b123b8420642e513d96
#
_entry.id   81ee4c4d055f8b123b8420642e513d96
#
_cell.length_a   1.000
_cell.length_b   1.000
_cell.length_c   1.000
_cell.angle_alpha   90.00
_cell.angle_beta   90.00
_cell.angle_gamma   90.00
#
_symmetry.space_group_name_H-M   'P 1'
#
loop_
_entity.id
_entity.type
_entity.pdbx_description
1 polymer ?
#
loop_
_entity_poly.entity_id
_entity_poly.type
_entity_poly.pdbx_seq_one_letter_code
_entity_poly.pdbx_strand_id
1 'polypeptide(L)'
;AASDVYKRQIVVIGATGTIGKSVSKKLKENNHEVIEVGSKSGDYQLDITSPTEIEQMYKDIKDIDAVVSATGGATFKSLSDMSLEENNVAIKSKLLGQINLVLIGQHYLNKNGSFTLTSGIMMDDPILLGSSAAMANGGVSGFVTSAAVELKNGLRINNVSPNVVEEALDKYGEFFKGFTAVPVDKVANAFIKSVEGAQTGQTYKVY
;
A
#
# COMPACT_ATOMS: atom_id res chain seq x y z
N ALA A 1 6.77 31.96 -2.88
CA ALA A 1 5.49 31.49 -3.40
C ALA A 1 5.31 30.09 -2.86
N ALA A 2 4.36 29.90 -1.95
CA ALA A 2 3.90 28.57 -1.60
C ALA A 2 3.42 27.94 -2.90
N SER A 3 3.98 26.77 -3.25
CA SER A 3 3.55 26.04 -4.42
C SER A 3 2.05 25.83 -4.32
N ASP A 4 1.29 26.25 -5.32
CA ASP A 4 -0.04 25.72 -5.53
C ASP A 4 0.12 24.22 -5.67
N VAL A 5 -0.06 23.49 -4.57
CA VAL A 5 -0.10 22.03 -4.61
C VAL A 5 -1.29 21.68 -5.48
N TYR A 6 -1.00 21.16 -6.67
CA TYR A 6 -2.05 20.78 -7.61
C TYR A 6 -2.99 19.79 -6.93
N LYS A 7 -4.26 20.18 -6.82
CA LYS A 7 -5.29 19.32 -6.20
C LYS A 7 -5.44 18.04 -7.02
N ARG A 8 -5.22 16.89 -6.38
CA ARG A 8 -5.33 15.56 -6.98
C ARG A 8 -6.53 14.83 -6.42
N GLN A 9 -7.12 13.97 -7.23
CA GLN A 9 -8.07 12.97 -6.78
C GLN A 9 -7.30 11.66 -6.50
N ILE A 10 -7.36 11.20 -5.25
CA ILE A 10 -6.54 10.09 -4.75
C ILE A 10 -7.44 9.03 -4.16
N VAL A 11 -7.30 7.81 -4.66
CA VAL A 11 -7.96 6.62 -4.11
C VAL A 11 -7.04 5.98 -3.07
N VAL A 12 -7.50 5.85 -1.84
CA VAL A 12 -6.78 5.20 -0.75
C VAL A 12 -7.44 3.87 -0.40
N ILE A 13 -6.81 2.78 -0.80
CA ILE A 13 -7.24 1.42 -0.49
C ILE A 13 -6.73 1.05 0.91
N GLY A 14 -7.60 0.52 1.76
CA GLY A 14 -7.28 0.28 3.17
C GLY A 14 -7.36 1.53 4.04
N ALA A 15 -8.12 2.53 3.60
CA ALA A 15 -8.28 3.83 4.26
C ALA A 15 -8.80 3.75 5.70
N THR A 16 -9.48 2.67 6.04
CA THR A 16 -10.07 2.46 7.38
C THR A 16 -9.11 1.79 8.38
N GLY A 17 -7.94 1.33 7.92
CA GLY A 17 -6.89 0.75 8.77
C GLY A 17 -6.01 1.81 9.43
N THR A 18 -5.11 1.39 10.32
CA THR A 18 -4.24 2.28 11.10
C THR A 18 -3.39 3.19 10.20
N ILE A 19 -2.68 2.63 9.24
CA ILE A 19 -1.85 3.42 8.30
C ILE A 19 -2.74 4.21 7.34
N GLY A 20 -3.75 3.58 6.76
CA GLY A 20 -4.63 4.21 5.77
C GLY A 20 -5.36 5.44 6.30
N LYS A 21 -5.82 5.42 7.56
CA LYS A 21 -6.43 6.58 8.21
C LYS A 21 -5.48 7.78 8.30
N SER A 22 -4.23 7.54 8.71
CA SER A 22 -3.21 8.58 8.81
C SER A 22 -2.85 9.16 7.44
N VAL A 23 -2.72 8.30 6.43
CA VAL A 23 -2.46 8.72 5.05
C VAL A 23 -3.61 9.56 4.51
N SER A 24 -4.86 9.08 4.63
CA SER A 24 -6.05 9.81 4.18
C SER A 24 -6.16 11.19 4.83
N LYS A 25 -5.93 11.26 6.14
CA LYS A 25 -5.94 12.53 6.89
C LYS A 25 -4.93 13.53 6.33
N LYS A 26 -3.66 13.11 6.16
CA LYS A 26 -2.60 13.98 5.64
C LYS A 26 -2.86 14.45 4.22
N LEU A 27 -3.36 13.58 3.35
CA LEU A 27 -3.71 13.94 1.98
C LEU A 27 -4.84 14.99 1.94
N LYS A 28 -5.85 14.84 2.80
CA LYS A 28 -6.94 15.83 2.94
C LYS A 28 -6.42 17.16 3.47
N GLU A 29 -5.52 17.14 4.46
CA GLU A 29 -4.86 18.34 5.01
C GLU A 29 -4.04 19.07 3.94
N ASN A 30 -3.50 18.34 2.96
CA ASN A 30 -2.78 18.88 1.80
C ASN A 30 -3.71 19.30 0.64
N ASN A 31 -5.01 19.45 0.90
CA ASN A 31 -6.04 19.88 -0.05
C ASN A 31 -6.32 18.91 -1.21
N HIS A 32 -5.95 17.64 -1.10
CA HIS A 32 -6.34 16.63 -2.06
C HIS A 32 -7.77 16.16 -1.82
N GLU A 33 -8.41 15.70 -2.88
CA GLU A 33 -9.66 14.95 -2.81
C GLU A 33 -9.34 13.47 -2.58
N VAL A 34 -9.82 12.91 -1.49
CA VAL A 34 -9.54 11.53 -1.10
C VAL A 34 -10.80 10.69 -1.16
N ILE A 35 -10.76 9.62 -1.94
CA ILE A 35 -11.79 8.58 -1.95
C ILE A 35 -11.29 7.43 -1.08
N GLU A 36 -11.95 7.23 0.03
CA GLU A 36 -11.60 6.21 1.01
C GLU A 36 -12.23 4.87 0.65
N VAL A 37 -11.38 3.86 0.40
CA VAL A 37 -11.80 2.52 0.01
C VAL A 37 -11.43 1.53 1.11
N GLY A 38 -12.42 0.79 1.58
CA GLY A 38 -12.25 -0.28 2.55
C GLY A 38 -12.98 -1.54 2.14
N SER A 39 -12.76 -2.65 2.84
CA SER A 39 -13.43 -3.92 2.53
C SER A 39 -14.89 -3.95 2.98
N LYS A 40 -15.23 -3.19 4.03
CA LYS A 40 -16.58 -3.19 4.65
C LYS A 40 -17.12 -1.79 4.90
N SER A 41 -16.33 -0.75 4.65
CA SER A 41 -16.68 0.64 4.94
C SER A 41 -15.85 1.58 4.07
N GLY A 42 -16.09 2.89 4.18
CA GLY A 42 -15.47 3.91 3.36
C GLY A 42 -16.44 4.43 2.30
N ASP A 43 -15.96 5.32 1.45
CA ASP A 43 -16.74 5.88 0.34
C ASP A 43 -17.05 4.83 -0.74
N TYR A 44 -16.17 3.84 -0.86
CA TYR A 44 -16.28 2.71 -1.77
C TYR A 44 -15.86 1.42 -1.06
N GLN A 45 -16.51 0.30 -1.39
CA GLN A 45 -16.16 -1.02 -0.84
C GLN A 45 -15.49 -1.87 -1.90
N LEU A 46 -14.40 -2.55 -1.54
CA LEU A 46 -13.60 -3.36 -2.45
C LEU A 46 -13.04 -4.60 -1.74
N ASP A 47 -13.27 -5.76 -2.33
CA ASP A 47 -12.45 -6.94 -2.07
C ASP A 47 -11.22 -6.91 -2.97
N ILE A 48 -10.05 -6.59 -2.39
CA ILE A 48 -8.78 -6.48 -3.14
C ILE A 48 -8.35 -7.82 -3.77
N THR A 49 -8.89 -8.95 -3.31
CA THR A 49 -8.60 -10.27 -3.88
C THR A 49 -9.40 -10.56 -5.15
N SER A 50 -10.35 -9.69 -5.51
CA SER A 50 -11.20 -9.81 -6.69
C SER A 50 -10.75 -8.87 -7.82
N PRO A 51 -10.10 -9.37 -8.88
CA PRO A 51 -9.74 -8.54 -10.03
C PRO A 51 -10.93 -7.87 -10.70
N THR A 52 -12.09 -8.56 -10.72
CA THR A 52 -13.34 -8.01 -11.26
C THR A 52 -13.82 -6.79 -10.48
N GLU A 53 -13.77 -6.85 -9.15
CA GLU A 53 -14.15 -5.70 -8.31
C GLU A 53 -13.14 -4.54 -8.45
N ILE A 54 -11.85 -4.84 -8.58
CA ILE A 54 -10.83 -3.82 -8.85
C ILE A 54 -11.12 -3.09 -10.17
N GLU A 55 -11.42 -3.83 -11.23
CA GLU A 55 -11.76 -3.23 -12.52
C GLU A 55 -13.05 -2.39 -12.44
N GLN A 56 -14.05 -2.89 -11.72
CA GLN A 56 -15.30 -2.17 -11.53
C GLN A 56 -15.09 -0.85 -10.75
N MET A 57 -14.25 -0.88 -9.71
CA MET A 57 -13.87 0.33 -8.97
C MET A 57 -13.27 1.39 -9.91
N TYR A 58 -12.36 1.02 -10.79
CA TYR A 58 -11.77 1.95 -11.76
C TYR A 58 -12.76 2.47 -12.80
N LYS A 59 -13.79 1.68 -13.14
CA LYS A 59 -14.87 2.13 -14.03
C LYS A 59 -15.81 3.11 -13.35
N ASP A 60 -16.04 2.93 -12.06
CA ASP A 60 -16.95 3.76 -11.26
C ASP A 60 -16.30 5.08 -10.85
N ILE A 61 -15.03 5.04 -10.42
CA ILE A 61 -14.25 6.20 -10.00
C ILE A 61 -13.43 6.70 -11.19
N LYS A 62 -13.71 7.93 -11.62
CA LYS A 62 -13.05 8.56 -12.77
C LYS A 62 -12.04 9.60 -12.32
N ASP A 63 -11.20 10.04 -13.27
CA ASP A 63 -10.23 11.13 -13.08
C ASP A 63 -9.25 10.92 -11.91
N ILE A 64 -8.77 9.68 -11.76
CA ILE A 64 -7.85 9.30 -10.69
C ILE A 64 -6.43 9.76 -11.01
N ASP A 65 -5.84 10.56 -10.12
CA ASP A 65 -4.45 11.03 -10.20
C ASP A 65 -3.48 10.12 -9.43
N ALA A 66 -3.93 9.48 -8.36
CA ALA A 66 -3.10 8.55 -7.60
C ALA A 66 -3.91 7.45 -6.93
N VAL A 67 -3.29 6.29 -6.81
CA VAL A 67 -3.79 5.16 -6.02
C VAL A 67 -2.77 4.84 -4.94
N VAL A 68 -3.22 4.82 -3.71
CA VAL A 68 -2.46 4.42 -2.53
C VAL A 68 -3.05 3.12 -1.99
N SER A 69 -2.22 2.12 -1.79
CA SER A 69 -2.63 0.88 -1.12
C SER A 69 -1.91 0.75 0.22
N ALA A 70 -2.69 0.83 1.30
CA ALA A 70 -2.25 0.60 2.68
C ALA A 70 -2.97 -0.62 3.26
N THR A 71 -3.05 -1.70 2.49
CA THR A 71 -3.80 -2.90 2.81
C THR A 71 -3.04 -4.16 2.43
N GLY A 72 -3.58 -5.29 2.82
CA GLY A 72 -3.10 -6.61 2.50
C GLY A 72 -2.90 -7.47 3.75
N GLY A 73 -3.60 -8.61 3.79
CA GLY A 73 -3.50 -9.58 4.87
C GLY A 73 -2.36 -10.58 4.64
N ALA A 74 -1.88 -11.15 5.75
CA ALA A 74 -0.96 -12.27 5.76
C ALA A 74 -1.24 -13.16 6.96
N THR A 75 -0.82 -14.42 6.90
CA THR A 75 -0.92 -15.36 8.01
C THR A 75 0.41 -15.41 8.76
N PHE A 76 0.35 -15.26 10.09
CA PHE A 76 1.49 -15.38 11.00
C PHE A 76 1.45 -16.76 11.64
N LYS A 77 2.31 -17.66 11.19
CA LYS A 77 2.35 -19.05 11.62
C LYS A 77 3.74 -19.63 11.45
N SER A 78 4.08 -20.66 12.23
CA SER A 78 5.36 -21.35 12.08
C SER A 78 5.47 -21.97 10.68
N LEU A 79 6.66 -22.00 10.13
CA LEU A 79 6.88 -22.55 8.79
C LEU A 79 6.49 -24.05 8.71
N SER A 80 6.70 -24.80 9.79
CA SER A 80 6.33 -26.22 9.88
C SER A 80 4.82 -26.47 9.86
N ASP A 81 4.03 -25.51 10.34
CA ASP A 81 2.58 -25.66 10.48
C ASP A 81 1.79 -24.90 9.41
N MET A 82 2.47 -24.10 8.58
CA MET A 82 1.86 -23.30 7.52
C MET A 82 1.32 -24.21 6.41
N SER A 83 0.02 -24.23 6.22
CA SER A 83 -0.58 -24.89 5.06
C SER A 83 -0.44 -24.06 3.79
N LEU A 84 -0.56 -24.70 2.62
CA LEU A 84 -0.56 -24.00 1.32
C LEU A 84 -1.71 -22.98 1.24
N GLU A 85 -2.87 -23.32 1.78
CA GLU A 85 -4.04 -22.43 1.80
C GLU A 85 -3.80 -21.19 2.68
N GLU A 86 -3.24 -21.38 3.87
CA GLU A 86 -2.89 -20.26 4.75
C GLU A 86 -1.84 -19.33 4.14
N ASN A 87 -0.84 -19.90 3.45
CA ASN A 87 0.15 -19.10 2.73
C ASN A 87 -0.48 -18.28 1.57
N ASN A 88 -1.51 -18.84 0.93
CA ASN A 88 -2.23 -18.14 -0.14
C ASN A 88 -2.95 -16.87 0.31
N VAL A 89 -3.20 -16.68 1.60
CA VAL A 89 -3.79 -15.42 2.13
C VAL A 89 -2.90 -14.24 1.76
N ALA A 90 -1.60 -14.31 2.05
CA ALA A 90 -0.65 -13.26 1.70
C ALA A 90 -0.48 -13.09 0.18
N ILE A 91 -0.46 -14.21 -0.55
CA ILE A 91 -0.33 -14.20 -2.02
C ILE A 91 -1.52 -13.49 -2.66
N LYS A 92 -2.74 -13.86 -2.31
CA LYS A 92 -3.94 -13.29 -2.93
C LYS A 92 -4.22 -11.86 -2.50
N SER A 93 -4.04 -11.54 -1.23
CA SER A 93 -4.37 -10.24 -0.68
C SER A 93 -3.19 -9.25 -0.80
N LYS A 94 -2.12 -9.48 -0.05
CA LYS A 94 -1.01 -8.52 0.04
C LYS A 94 -0.19 -8.43 -1.25
N LEU A 95 0.04 -9.53 -1.94
CA LEU A 95 0.84 -9.55 -3.16
C LEU A 95 -0.02 -9.27 -4.39
N LEU A 96 -0.84 -10.22 -4.81
CA LEU A 96 -1.62 -10.11 -6.05
C LEU A 96 -2.67 -8.99 -5.98
N GLY A 97 -3.29 -8.76 -4.82
CA GLY A 97 -4.24 -7.67 -4.65
C GLY A 97 -3.62 -6.33 -5.01
N GLN A 98 -2.44 -6.02 -4.47
CA GLN A 98 -1.75 -4.77 -4.77
C GLN A 98 -1.21 -4.72 -6.21
N ILE A 99 -0.65 -5.83 -6.71
CA ILE A 99 -0.18 -5.91 -8.11
C ILE A 99 -1.33 -5.67 -9.08
N ASN A 100 -2.50 -6.26 -8.84
CA ASN A 100 -3.67 -6.10 -9.69
C ASN A 100 -4.20 -4.66 -9.71
N LEU A 101 -4.06 -3.90 -8.61
CA LEU A 101 -4.37 -2.47 -8.62
C LEU A 101 -3.54 -1.73 -9.68
N VAL A 102 -2.30 -2.14 -9.89
CA VAL A 102 -1.40 -1.53 -10.88
C VAL A 102 -1.67 -2.05 -12.29
N LEU A 103 -1.73 -3.38 -12.47
CA LEU A 103 -1.94 -4.00 -13.78
C LEU A 103 -3.22 -3.52 -14.44
N ILE A 104 -4.28 -3.38 -13.68
CA ILE A 104 -5.57 -2.88 -14.16
C ILE A 104 -5.55 -1.35 -14.21
N GLY A 105 -5.14 -0.71 -13.11
CA GLY A 105 -5.23 0.74 -12.93
C GLY A 105 -4.39 1.57 -13.89
N GLN A 106 -3.29 1.03 -14.43
CA GLN A 106 -2.45 1.74 -15.41
C GLN A 106 -3.22 2.19 -16.67
N HIS A 107 -4.38 1.59 -16.93
CA HIS A 107 -5.23 1.92 -18.07
C HIS A 107 -6.31 2.98 -17.73
N TYR A 108 -6.42 3.36 -16.46
CA TYR A 108 -7.47 4.24 -15.95
C TYR A 108 -6.94 5.54 -15.33
N LEU A 109 -5.69 5.55 -14.82
CA LEU A 109 -5.12 6.73 -14.19
C LEU A 109 -4.84 7.83 -15.22
N ASN A 110 -4.97 9.06 -14.75
CA ASN A 110 -4.55 10.24 -15.51
C ASN A 110 -3.05 10.20 -15.82
N LYS A 111 -2.63 10.88 -16.90
CA LYS A 111 -1.20 11.07 -17.20
C LYS A 111 -0.48 11.66 -15.97
N ASN A 112 0.76 11.22 -15.78
CA ASN A 112 1.61 11.63 -14.64
C ASN A 112 1.04 11.23 -13.26
N GLY A 113 0.08 10.33 -13.25
CA GLY A 113 -0.44 9.75 -12.02
C GLY A 113 0.56 8.84 -11.32
N SER A 114 0.17 8.29 -10.18
CA SER A 114 1.04 7.43 -9.40
C SER A 114 0.34 6.30 -8.68
N PHE A 115 1.11 5.24 -8.43
CA PHE A 115 0.77 4.16 -7.51
C PHE A 115 1.74 4.18 -6.33
N THR A 116 1.22 3.97 -5.13
CA THR A 116 2.03 3.73 -3.93
C THR A 116 1.53 2.49 -3.23
N LEU A 117 2.36 1.45 -3.20
CA LEU A 117 2.04 0.16 -2.59
C LEU A 117 2.69 0.05 -1.20
N THR A 118 2.34 -0.98 -0.46
CA THR A 118 2.88 -1.27 0.87
C THR A 118 3.57 -2.63 0.90
N SER A 119 4.85 -2.65 1.24
CA SER A 119 5.62 -3.84 1.61
C SER A 119 5.74 -3.93 3.14
N GLY A 120 6.92 -4.08 3.69
CA GLY A 120 7.16 -4.07 5.12
C GLY A 120 8.56 -4.55 5.50
N ILE A 121 8.99 -4.20 6.70
CA ILE A 121 10.33 -4.47 7.22
C ILE A 121 10.73 -5.95 7.19
N MET A 122 9.77 -6.87 7.29
CA MET A 122 10.05 -8.31 7.36
C MET A 122 10.77 -8.87 6.12
N MET A 123 10.76 -8.17 4.99
CA MET A 123 11.55 -8.57 3.82
C MET A 123 13.06 -8.33 4.02
N ASP A 124 13.43 -7.38 4.88
CA ASP A 124 14.82 -6.99 5.18
C ASP A 124 15.28 -7.54 6.53
N ASP A 125 14.41 -7.52 7.53
CA ASP A 125 14.67 -7.93 8.91
C ASP A 125 13.57 -8.90 9.38
N PRO A 126 13.81 -10.22 9.26
CA PRO A 126 12.79 -11.24 9.44
C PRO A 126 12.44 -11.46 10.92
N ILE A 127 11.20 -11.85 11.16
CA ILE A 127 10.70 -12.28 12.46
C ILE A 127 10.23 -13.73 12.43
N LEU A 128 10.13 -14.35 13.60
CA LEU A 128 9.47 -15.64 13.73
C LEU A 128 8.00 -15.53 13.26
N LEU A 129 7.47 -16.58 12.66
CA LEU A 129 6.10 -16.67 12.15
C LEU A 129 5.79 -15.73 10.96
N GLY A 130 6.78 -15.00 10.44
CA GLY A 130 6.60 -13.95 9.43
C GLY A 130 6.90 -14.34 7.99
N SER A 131 7.20 -15.62 7.68
CA SER A 131 7.68 -16.04 6.35
C SER A 131 6.72 -15.70 5.22
N SER A 132 5.43 -15.89 5.41
CA SER A 132 4.40 -15.60 4.40
C SER A 132 4.30 -14.09 4.12
N ALA A 133 4.30 -13.27 5.17
CA ALA A 133 4.30 -11.81 5.04
C ALA A 133 5.59 -11.29 4.39
N ALA A 134 6.75 -11.82 4.77
CA ALA A 134 8.05 -11.46 4.19
C ALA A 134 8.11 -11.76 2.70
N MET A 135 7.61 -12.92 2.27
CA MET A 135 7.49 -13.31 0.87
C MET A 135 6.67 -12.28 0.07
N ALA A 136 5.49 -11.93 0.56
CA ALA A 136 4.64 -10.95 -0.10
C ALA A 136 5.27 -9.55 -0.14
N ASN A 137 5.91 -9.11 0.95
CA ASN A 137 6.63 -7.85 1.01
C ASN A 137 7.75 -7.77 -0.05
N GLY A 138 8.57 -8.82 -0.14
CA GLY A 138 9.62 -8.93 -1.15
C GLY A 138 9.08 -8.94 -2.58
N GLY A 139 7.98 -9.66 -2.81
CA GLY A 139 7.28 -9.69 -4.09
C GLY A 139 6.77 -8.30 -4.52
N VAL A 140 6.15 -7.56 -3.61
CA VAL A 140 5.70 -6.18 -3.87
C VAL A 140 6.89 -5.29 -4.23
N SER A 141 7.97 -5.34 -3.45
CA SER A 141 9.16 -4.52 -3.69
C SER A 141 9.81 -4.81 -5.04
N GLY A 142 9.98 -6.08 -5.39
CA GLY A 142 10.53 -6.49 -6.69
C GLY A 142 9.65 -6.07 -7.85
N PHE A 143 8.32 -6.22 -7.72
CA PHE A 143 7.38 -5.76 -8.72
C PHE A 143 7.47 -4.25 -8.95
N VAL A 144 7.47 -3.45 -7.89
CA VAL A 144 7.55 -1.98 -7.97
C VAL A 144 8.81 -1.52 -8.69
N THR A 145 9.96 -2.10 -8.35
CA THR A 145 11.24 -1.75 -8.98
C THR A 145 11.21 -2.00 -10.49
N SER A 146 10.66 -3.13 -10.92
CA SER A 146 10.57 -3.49 -12.34
C SER A 146 9.48 -2.70 -13.06
N ALA A 147 8.30 -2.57 -12.47
CA ALA A 147 7.19 -1.84 -13.08
C ALA A 147 7.51 -0.37 -13.36
N ALA A 148 8.33 0.25 -12.51
CA ALA A 148 8.76 1.64 -12.70
C ALA A 148 9.49 1.88 -14.03
N VAL A 149 10.16 0.86 -14.58
CA VAL A 149 10.88 0.94 -15.85
C VAL A 149 9.93 0.82 -17.06
N GLU A 150 8.77 0.19 -16.85
CA GLU A 150 7.84 -0.17 -17.93
C GLU A 150 6.59 0.71 -18.00
N LEU A 151 6.16 1.31 -16.90
CA LEU A 151 4.95 2.15 -16.85
C LEU A 151 5.06 3.30 -17.83
N LYS A 152 3.99 3.51 -18.60
CA LYS A 152 3.88 4.53 -19.63
C LYS A 152 3.15 5.78 -19.13
N ASN A 153 3.00 6.77 -19.99
CA ASN A 153 2.23 8.00 -19.75
C ASN A 153 2.70 8.82 -18.54
N GLY A 154 3.97 8.71 -18.16
CA GLY A 154 4.52 9.41 -17.01
C GLY A 154 4.04 8.85 -15.65
N LEU A 155 3.41 7.67 -15.65
CA LEU A 155 2.98 7.02 -14.42
C LEU A 155 4.18 6.64 -13.57
N ARG A 156 4.10 6.91 -12.27
CA ARG A 156 5.13 6.57 -11.28
C ARG A 156 4.62 5.46 -10.36
N ILE A 157 5.53 4.71 -9.81
CA ILE A 157 5.21 3.68 -8.82
C ILE A 157 6.29 3.60 -7.76
N ASN A 158 5.89 3.62 -6.50
CA ASN A 158 6.78 3.41 -5.35
C ASN A 158 6.10 2.49 -4.35
N ASN A 159 6.86 2.01 -3.38
CA ASN A 159 6.27 1.35 -2.23
C ASN A 159 6.83 1.90 -0.92
N VAL A 160 6.05 1.80 0.14
CA VAL A 160 6.46 2.12 1.50
C VAL A 160 6.67 0.81 2.25
N SER A 161 7.82 0.69 2.90
CA SER A 161 8.17 -0.47 3.75
C SER A 161 8.20 -0.01 5.21
N PRO A 162 7.09 -0.14 5.96
CA PRO A 162 7.05 0.28 7.35
C PRO A 162 7.61 -0.79 8.29
N ASN A 163 8.20 -0.33 9.39
CA ASN A 163 8.33 -1.10 10.62
C ASN A 163 6.95 -1.26 11.28
N VAL A 164 6.87 -2.03 12.37
CA VAL A 164 5.67 -2.04 13.21
C VAL A 164 5.41 -0.61 13.69
N VAL A 165 4.16 -0.17 13.56
CA VAL A 165 3.79 1.16 14.04
C VAL A 165 3.38 1.12 15.51
N GLU A 166 3.70 2.21 16.24
CA GLU A 166 3.39 2.32 17.68
C GLU A 166 1.91 2.06 17.96
N GLU A 167 1.03 2.55 17.09
CA GLU A 167 -0.41 2.45 17.22
C GLU A 167 -0.96 1.02 17.00
N ALA A 168 -0.13 0.10 16.54
CA ALA A 168 -0.49 -1.30 16.32
C ALA A 168 0.25 -2.28 17.25
N LEU A 169 1.00 -1.78 18.23
CA LEU A 169 1.77 -2.62 19.16
C LEU A 169 0.90 -3.57 19.98
N ASP A 170 -0.30 -3.15 20.37
CA ASP A 170 -1.25 -4.02 21.12
C ASP A 170 -1.58 -5.30 20.32
N LYS A 171 -1.62 -5.20 19.00
CA LYS A 171 -1.94 -6.31 18.11
C LYS A 171 -0.71 -7.10 17.65
N TYR A 172 0.38 -6.41 17.35
CA TYR A 172 1.53 -7.01 16.67
C TYR A 172 2.82 -7.01 17.49
N GLY A 173 2.89 -6.28 18.61
CA GLY A 173 4.13 -6.11 19.37
C GLY A 173 4.82 -7.41 19.77
N GLU A 174 4.06 -8.44 20.10
CA GLU A 174 4.59 -9.75 20.48
C GLU A 174 5.38 -10.44 19.33
N PHE A 175 5.07 -10.12 18.07
CA PHE A 175 5.79 -10.65 16.92
C PHE A 175 7.08 -9.88 16.63
N PHE A 176 7.20 -8.63 17.08
CA PHE A 176 8.30 -7.71 16.77
C PHE A 176 9.22 -7.45 17.97
N LYS A 177 9.57 -8.49 18.70
CA LYS A 177 10.45 -8.38 19.89
C LYS A 177 11.82 -7.83 19.49
N GLY A 178 12.24 -6.76 20.15
CA GLY A 178 13.51 -6.09 19.88
C GLY A 178 13.49 -5.07 18.74
N PHE A 179 12.35 -4.93 18.06
CA PHE A 179 12.17 -3.86 17.06
C PHE A 179 11.78 -2.56 17.74
N THR A 180 12.27 -1.44 17.20
CA THR A 180 11.85 -0.12 17.63
C THR A 180 10.67 0.33 16.77
N ALA A 181 9.48 0.37 17.36
CA ALA A 181 8.30 0.81 16.65
C ALA A 181 8.41 2.26 16.18
N VAL A 182 7.72 2.60 15.11
CA VAL A 182 7.70 3.95 14.54
C VAL A 182 6.30 4.57 14.64
N PRO A 183 6.18 5.88 14.83
CA PRO A 183 4.88 6.54 14.78
C PRO A 183 4.22 6.37 13.41
N VAL A 184 2.92 6.13 13.35
CA VAL A 184 2.19 5.98 12.08
C VAL A 184 2.31 7.22 11.19
N ASP A 185 2.40 8.40 11.77
CA ASP A 185 2.60 9.67 11.06
C ASP A 185 3.89 9.68 10.23
N LYS A 186 4.96 9.07 10.74
CA LYS A 186 6.21 8.95 10.02
C LYS A 186 6.07 8.04 8.79
N VAL A 187 5.30 6.97 8.92
CA VAL A 187 4.95 6.09 7.79
C VAL A 187 4.10 6.85 6.78
N ALA A 188 3.07 7.58 7.23
CA ALA A 188 2.21 8.37 6.35
C ALA A 188 2.98 9.41 5.54
N ASN A 189 4.01 10.05 6.12
CA ASN A 189 4.87 10.98 5.40
C ASN A 189 5.57 10.34 4.18
N ALA A 190 5.93 9.07 4.26
CA ALA A 190 6.51 8.35 3.12
C ALA A 190 5.51 8.19 1.97
N PHE A 191 4.23 7.94 2.28
CA PHE A 191 3.17 7.93 1.27
C PHE A 191 2.98 9.31 0.63
N ILE A 192 2.99 10.38 1.42
CA ILE A 192 2.90 11.74 0.89
C ILE A 192 4.08 12.04 -0.05
N LYS A 193 5.30 11.68 0.36
CA LYS A 193 6.50 11.81 -0.48
C LYS A 193 6.35 11.08 -1.82
N SER A 194 5.76 9.90 -1.83
CA SER A 194 5.50 9.14 -3.05
C SER A 194 4.47 9.83 -3.94
N VAL A 195 3.34 10.25 -3.38
CA VAL A 195 2.22 10.85 -4.12
C VAL A 195 2.60 12.22 -4.69
N GLU A 196 3.19 13.08 -3.89
CA GLU A 196 3.46 14.48 -4.24
C GLU A 196 4.83 14.69 -4.90
N GLY A 197 5.77 13.76 -4.68
CA GLY A 197 7.12 13.85 -5.20
C GLY A 197 7.27 13.43 -6.66
N ALA A 198 8.51 13.36 -7.12
CA ALA A 198 8.85 13.05 -8.51
C ALA A 198 9.52 11.68 -8.69
N GLN A 199 9.85 10.99 -7.61
CA GLN A 199 10.57 9.72 -7.68
C GLN A 199 9.69 8.58 -8.16
N THR A 200 10.30 7.58 -8.78
CA THR A 200 9.66 6.33 -9.18
C THR A 200 10.59 5.14 -8.91
N GLY A 201 10.03 3.95 -8.70
CA GLY A 201 10.77 2.72 -8.46
C GLY A 201 11.40 2.63 -7.06
N GLN A 202 10.99 3.48 -6.12
CA GLN A 202 11.57 3.56 -4.80
C GLN A 202 10.87 2.64 -3.80
N THR A 203 11.66 2.15 -2.85
CA THR A 203 11.17 1.59 -1.59
C THR A 203 11.53 2.56 -0.47
N TYR A 204 10.52 3.21 0.08
CA TYR A 204 10.72 4.11 1.23
C TYR A 204 10.69 3.30 2.52
N LYS A 205 11.85 3.02 3.08
CA LYS A 205 11.99 2.28 4.33
C LYS A 205 11.80 3.22 5.51
N VAL A 206 10.85 2.89 6.38
CA VAL A 206 10.51 3.63 7.59
C VAL A 206 10.72 2.68 8.77
N TYR A 207 12.00 2.52 9.15
CA TYR A 207 12.45 1.56 10.16
C TYR A 207 12.87 2.23 11.46
#